data_b40006b26f0e6e221365c6a996f6b8b5
#
_entry.id   b40006b26f0e6e221365c6a996f6b8b5
#
_cell.length_a   1.000
_cell.length_b   1.000
_cell.length_c   1.000
_cell.angle_alpha   90.00
_cell.angle_beta   90.00
_cell.angle_gamma   90.00
#
_symmetry.space_group_name_H-M   'P 1'
#
loop_
_entity.id
_entity.type
_entity.pdbx_description
1 polymer ?
#
loop_
_entity_poly.entity_id
_entity_poly.type
_entity_poly.pdbx_seq_one_letter_code
_entity_poly.pdbx_strand_id
1 'polypeptide(L)'
;MSRILRPLDFQPLPTGRFRTGMFDIPWEFKAGVESRPQHYRRMSRAEIMQMNPVRIIHEEGGHLLLWCYGPFTQMMFDAVASWSRLHGRRIVFSTRYLAWVKLIERHPGVDAAPILATDFHHGLGLVSQKNLEDLWVFKVGRAPRLKARGQRELLVSPVREHSRKPDEAFDRARLTFRGPYVECFSREPRAHWSTWGDESHYFVEPERRRFVVREIAVAGTNEETMQDVVAKG
;
A
#
# COMPACT_ATOMS: atom_id res chain seq x y z
N MET A 1 26.06 7.89 -21.99
CA MET A 1 25.08 8.97 -21.75
C MET A 1 24.19 8.55 -20.59
N SER A 2 24.30 9.22 -19.45
CA SER A 2 23.46 8.95 -18.27
C SER A 2 22.01 9.36 -18.61
N ARG A 3 21.11 8.38 -18.58
CA ARG A 3 19.68 8.64 -18.80
C ARG A 3 19.18 9.45 -17.61
N ILE A 4 18.85 10.72 -17.83
CA ILE A 4 18.23 11.55 -16.79
C ILE A 4 16.88 10.91 -16.47
N LEU A 5 16.81 10.22 -15.33
CA LEU A 5 15.57 9.63 -14.84
C LEU A 5 14.62 10.77 -14.46
N ARG A 6 13.49 10.90 -15.17
CA ARG A 6 12.45 11.82 -14.74
C ARG A 6 11.81 11.27 -13.46
N PRO A 7 11.64 12.10 -12.42
CA PRO A 7 10.99 11.65 -11.19
C PRO A 7 9.59 11.15 -11.51
N LEU A 8 9.24 9.99 -10.94
CA LEU A 8 7.89 9.48 -11.01
C LEU A 8 6.98 10.39 -10.18
N ASP A 9 6.06 11.08 -10.83
CA ASP A 9 5.17 12.08 -10.23
C ASP A 9 3.69 11.68 -10.23
N PHE A 10 3.42 10.42 -10.55
CA PHE A 10 2.08 9.81 -10.51
C PHE A 10 1.06 10.42 -11.48
N GLN A 11 1.53 10.99 -12.59
CA GLN A 11 0.59 11.43 -13.63
C GLN A 11 -0.16 10.22 -14.25
N PRO A 12 -1.43 10.43 -14.67
CA PRO A 12 -2.21 11.66 -14.72
C PRO A 12 -3.04 11.97 -13.47
N LEU A 13 -2.74 11.37 -12.29
CA LEU A 13 -3.46 11.72 -11.06
C LEU A 13 -3.45 13.24 -10.81
N PRO A 14 -4.55 13.80 -10.31
CA PRO A 14 -4.64 15.23 -10.00
C PRO A 14 -3.68 15.62 -8.87
N THR A 15 -3.09 16.81 -9.00
CA THR A 15 -2.23 17.38 -7.97
C THR A 15 -3.06 17.78 -6.74
N GLY A 16 -2.54 17.52 -5.54
CA GLY A 16 -3.08 18.04 -4.31
C GLY A 16 -4.48 17.53 -3.91
N ARG A 17 -4.91 16.40 -4.47
CA ARG A 17 -6.28 15.91 -4.27
C ARG A 17 -6.45 15.03 -3.05
N PHE A 18 -5.53 14.09 -2.81
CA PHE A 18 -5.76 12.97 -1.90
C PHE A 18 -5.36 13.30 -0.46
N ARG A 19 -6.21 12.91 0.50
CA ARG A 19 -5.88 13.00 1.94
C ARG A 19 -5.19 11.74 2.44
N THR A 20 -5.34 10.63 1.72
CA THR A 20 -4.67 9.36 2.06
C THR A 20 -4.23 8.66 0.80
N GLY A 21 -2.94 8.36 0.71
CA GLY A 21 -2.34 7.54 -0.34
C GLY A 21 -1.74 6.27 0.25
N MET A 22 -2.08 5.11 -0.33
CA MET A 22 -1.48 3.81 0.00
C MET A 22 -0.57 3.36 -1.15
N PHE A 23 0.64 2.91 -0.84
CA PHE A 23 1.68 2.61 -1.82
C PHE A 23 2.26 1.22 -1.56
N ASP A 24 2.20 0.37 -2.57
CA ASP A 24 2.90 -0.93 -2.62
C ASP A 24 4.06 -0.84 -3.60
N ILE A 25 5.14 -0.19 -3.18
CA ILE A 25 6.28 0.11 -4.05
C ILE A 25 6.93 -1.19 -4.55
N PRO A 26 7.14 -1.35 -5.88
CA PRO A 26 7.75 -2.54 -6.45
C PRO A 26 9.28 -2.53 -6.27
N TRP A 27 9.74 -2.87 -5.06
CA TRP A 27 11.14 -2.88 -4.67
C TRP A 27 11.97 -3.83 -5.53
N GLU A 28 13.17 -3.42 -5.93
CA GLU A 28 14.12 -4.28 -6.60
C GLU A 28 14.83 -5.21 -5.60
N PHE A 29 14.63 -6.51 -5.75
CA PHE A 29 15.36 -7.53 -5.01
C PHE A 29 16.66 -7.90 -5.72
N LYS A 30 17.79 -7.75 -5.04
CA LYS A 30 19.08 -8.30 -5.47
C LYS A 30 19.36 -9.67 -4.81
N ALA A 31 18.37 -10.53 -4.68
CA ALA A 31 18.58 -11.84 -4.08
C ALA A 31 18.67 -12.94 -5.15
N GLY A 32 19.87 -13.23 -5.55
CA GLY A 32 20.53 -14.52 -5.71
C GLY A 32 19.96 -15.57 -6.64
N VAL A 33 19.00 -15.34 -7.53
CA VAL A 33 18.70 -16.27 -8.63
C VAL A 33 18.19 -15.49 -9.83
N GLU A 34 18.99 -15.39 -10.87
CA GLU A 34 18.64 -14.76 -12.16
C GLU A 34 17.48 -15.44 -12.90
N SER A 35 17.03 -16.60 -12.43
CA SER A 35 16.07 -17.46 -13.12
C SER A 35 14.60 -17.26 -12.70
N ARG A 36 14.26 -16.25 -11.84
CA ARG A 36 12.87 -16.05 -11.43
C ARG A 36 12.14 -15.15 -12.39
N PRO A 37 10.94 -15.58 -12.86
CA PRO A 37 10.09 -14.71 -13.68
C PRO A 37 9.82 -13.39 -12.96
N GLN A 38 10.07 -12.26 -13.63
CA GLN A 38 9.63 -10.97 -13.14
C GLN A 38 8.14 -10.84 -13.43
N HIS A 39 7.32 -10.84 -12.38
CA HIS A 39 5.87 -10.71 -12.52
C HIS A 39 5.44 -9.27 -12.84
N TYR A 40 6.29 -8.27 -12.53
CA TYR A 40 6.05 -6.84 -12.78
C TYR A 40 7.38 -6.08 -12.81
N ARG A 41 7.36 -4.87 -13.38
CA ARG A 41 8.53 -3.98 -13.41
C ARG A 41 8.90 -3.58 -11.98
N ARG A 42 10.14 -3.82 -11.61
CA ARG A 42 10.72 -3.38 -10.33
C ARG A 42 11.35 -2.00 -10.49
N MET A 43 11.40 -1.25 -9.41
CA MET A 43 12.02 0.05 -9.35
C MET A 43 13.37 -0.04 -8.64
N SER A 44 14.38 0.56 -9.25
CA SER A 44 15.69 0.71 -8.64
C SER A 44 15.64 1.68 -7.44
N ARG A 45 16.63 1.58 -6.53
CA ARG A 45 16.77 2.53 -5.42
C ARG A 45 16.75 3.99 -5.91
N ALA A 46 17.45 4.28 -7.02
CA ALA A 46 17.52 5.64 -7.55
C ALA A 46 16.15 6.17 -8.00
N GLU A 47 15.36 5.35 -8.69
CA GLU A 47 14.00 5.71 -9.10
C GLU A 47 13.10 5.96 -7.88
N ILE A 48 13.16 5.10 -6.87
CA ILE A 48 12.36 5.23 -5.64
C ILE A 48 12.71 6.52 -4.89
N MET A 49 14.01 6.83 -4.74
CA MET A 49 14.46 8.06 -4.05
C MET A 49 13.99 9.34 -4.73
N GLN A 50 13.70 9.30 -6.03
CA GLN A 50 13.28 10.46 -6.82
C GLN A 50 11.77 10.57 -7.01
N MET A 51 10.97 9.63 -6.51
CA MET A 51 9.51 9.71 -6.61
C MET A 51 8.97 11.00 -5.97
N ASN A 52 7.81 11.45 -6.47
CA ASN A 52 7.12 12.61 -5.92
C ASN A 52 5.70 12.25 -5.39
N PRO A 53 5.58 11.41 -4.36
CA PRO A 53 4.27 11.04 -3.84
C PRO A 53 3.54 12.22 -3.19
N VAL A 54 4.25 13.26 -2.78
CA VAL A 54 3.65 14.45 -2.14
C VAL A 54 2.88 15.33 -3.13
N ARG A 55 3.15 15.20 -4.44
CA ARG A 55 2.42 15.94 -5.48
C ARG A 55 0.92 15.66 -5.43
N ILE A 56 0.53 14.42 -5.22
CA ILE A 56 -0.87 13.99 -5.22
C ILE A 56 -1.56 14.21 -3.87
N ILE A 57 -0.79 14.42 -2.80
CA ILE A 57 -1.34 14.68 -1.47
C ILE A 57 -1.78 16.14 -1.35
N HIS A 58 -2.97 16.35 -0.78
CA HIS A 58 -3.60 17.65 -0.57
C HIS A 58 -2.61 18.68 0.00
N GLU A 59 -2.72 19.94 -0.45
CA GLU A 59 -1.79 21.02 -0.11
C GLU A 59 -1.59 21.21 1.40
N GLU A 60 -2.65 21.20 2.19
CA GLU A 60 -2.53 21.29 3.66
C GLU A 60 -1.83 20.07 4.26
N GLY A 61 -2.06 18.89 3.70
CA GLY A 61 -1.46 17.65 4.18
C GLY A 61 -2.36 16.42 4.06
N GLY A 62 -1.77 15.28 4.42
CA GLY A 62 -2.44 13.98 4.36
C GLY A 62 -1.59 12.88 4.98
N HIS A 63 -1.96 11.65 4.72
CA HIS A 63 -1.26 10.46 5.17
C HIS A 63 -0.72 9.67 3.98
N LEU A 64 0.53 9.21 4.08
CA LEU A 64 1.10 8.18 3.23
C LEU A 64 1.13 6.87 4.03
N LEU A 65 0.54 5.83 3.48
CA LEU A 65 0.56 4.48 3.99
C LEU A 65 1.47 3.67 3.05
N LEU A 66 2.59 3.19 3.56
CA LEU A 66 3.62 2.52 2.76
C LEU A 66 3.71 1.06 3.18
N TRP A 67 3.39 0.15 2.26
CA TRP A 67 3.70 -1.27 2.44
C TRP A 67 5.20 -1.48 2.40
N CYS A 68 5.71 -2.21 3.35
CA CYS A 68 7.12 -2.49 3.47
C CYS A 68 7.39 -3.93 3.90
N TYR A 69 8.17 -4.60 3.11
CA TYR A 69 8.75 -5.89 3.44
C TYR A 69 10.02 -5.67 4.27
N GLY A 70 10.19 -6.38 5.36
CA GLY A 70 11.23 -6.13 6.37
C GLY A 70 12.63 -5.73 5.87
N PRO A 71 13.23 -6.44 4.87
CA PRO A 71 14.54 -6.08 4.32
C PRO A 71 14.65 -4.68 3.71
N PHE A 72 13.52 -4.05 3.36
CA PHE A 72 13.48 -2.71 2.75
C PHE A 72 13.15 -1.60 3.73
N THR A 73 13.03 -1.90 5.03
CA THR A 73 12.64 -0.90 6.04
C THR A 73 13.56 0.32 6.02
N GLN A 74 14.89 0.13 6.02
CA GLN A 74 15.84 1.24 5.96
C GLN A 74 15.68 2.04 4.66
N MET A 75 15.55 1.34 3.52
CA MET A 75 15.38 2.00 2.22
C MET A 75 14.08 2.81 2.15
N MET A 76 13.01 2.35 2.78
CA MET A 76 11.75 3.10 2.89
C MET A 76 11.94 4.41 3.65
N PHE A 77 12.62 4.39 4.81
CA PHE A 77 12.90 5.62 5.55
C PHE A 77 13.82 6.58 4.79
N ASP A 78 14.84 6.05 4.11
CA ASP A 78 15.72 6.85 3.24
C ASP A 78 14.91 7.52 2.10
N ALA A 79 13.99 6.77 1.49
CA ALA A 79 13.12 7.28 0.43
C ALA A 79 12.23 8.42 0.93
N VAL A 80 11.56 8.22 2.06
CA VAL A 80 10.71 9.25 2.69
C VAL A 80 11.52 10.51 3.02
N ALA A 81 12.73 10.37 3.55
CA ALA A 81 13.62 11.51 3.82
C ALA A 81 14.04 12.22 2.51
N SER A 82 14.31 11.45 1.45
CA SER A 82 14.62 12.01 0.13
C SER A 82 13.43 12.79 -0.44
N TRP A 83 12.22 12.22 -0.42
CA TRP A 83 11.01 12.88 -0.91
C TRP A 83 10.71 14.18 -0.15
N SER A 84 10.85 14.15 1.18
CA SER A 84 10.65 15.32 2.02
C SER A 84 11.59 16.48 1.60
N ARG A 85 12.87 16.16 1.39
CA ARG A 85 13.91 17.13 0.99
C ARG A 85 13.73 17.61 -0.44
N LEU A 86 13.54 16.69 -1.42
CA LEU A 86 13.47 17.02 -2.84
C LEU A 86 12.25 17.84 -3.20
N HIS A 87 11.12 17.60 -2.53
CA HIS A 87 9.85 18.23 -2.87
C HIS A 87 9.40 19.29 -1.86
N GLY A 88 10.26 19.65 -0.90
CA GLY A 88 10.01 20.75 0.03
C GLY A 88 8.81 20.57 0.95
N ARG A 89 8.31 19.34 1.13
CA ARG A 89 7.18 19.04 2.02
C ARG A 89 7.60 18.12 3.15
N ARG A 90 7.39 18.55 4.37
CA ARG A 90 7.71 17.75 5.56
C ARG A 90 6.91 16.46 5.57
N ILE A 91 7.62 15.33 5.62
CA ILE A 91 7.06 13.99 5.81
C ILE A 91 7.63 13.45 7.12
N VAL A 92 6.76 13.01 8.02
CA VAL A 92 7.15 12.53 9.36
C VAL A 92 6.56 11.14 9.60
N PHE A 93 7.40 10.23 10.04
CA PHE A 93 6.95 8.93 10.52
C PHE A 93 5.96 9.09 11.68
N SER A 94 4.88 8.34 11.65
CA SER A 94 3.85 8.33 12.70
C SER A 94 3.88 7.03 13.50
N THR A 95 3.64 5.91 12.83
CA THR A 95 3.61 4.59 13.46
C THR A 95 3.58 3.48 12.41
N ARG A 96 3.79 2.24 12.83
CA ARG A 96 3.28 1.08 12.10
C ARG A 96 1.76 1.06 12.29
N TYR A 97 1.02 0.85 11.21
CA TYR A 97 -0.43 0.80 11.22
C TYR A 97 -0.93 -0.64 11.28
N LEU A 98 -0.39 -1.49 10.42
CA LEU A 98 -0.73 -2.90 10.37
C LEU A 98 0.55 -3.75 10.27
N ALA A 99 0.52 -4.92 10.88
CA ALA A 99 1.42 -6.03 10.65
C ALA A 99 0.60 -7.17 10.05
N TRP A 100 0.72 -7.39 8.74
CA TRP A 100 0.03 -8.47 8.06
C TRP A 100 0.81 -9.77 8.24
N VAL A 101 0.24 -10.68 9.04
CA VAL A 101 0.71 -12.05 9.21
C VAL A 101 0.10 -12.91 8.12
N LYS A 102 0.93 -13.49 7.28
CA LYS A 102 0.55 -14.27 6.12
C LYS A 102 0.34 -15.73 6.48
N LEU A 103 -0.87 -16.22 6.25
CA LEU A 103 -1.17 -17.66 6.30
C LEU A 103 -1.02 -18.28 4.91
N ILE A 104 -0.92 -19.59 4.84
CA ILE A 104 -0.99 -20.33 3.57
C ILE A 104 -2.40 -20.21 2.97
N GLU A 105 -2.49 -20.25 1.64
CA GLU A 105 -3.76 -20.10 0.91
C GLU A 105 -4.84 -21.13 1.33
N ARG A 106 -4.42 -22.34 1.72
CA ARG A 106 -5.33 -23.42 2.10
C ARG A 106 -5.89 -23.33 3.51
N HIS A 107 -5.44 -22.36 4.32
CA HIS A 107 -5.97 -22.20 5.66
C HIS A 107 -7.46 -21.81 5.59
N PRO A 108 -8.36 -22.49 6.30
CA PRO A 108 -9.82 -22.27 6.19
C PRO A 108 -10.27 -20.88 6.72
N GLY A 109 -9.37 -20.15 7.37
CA GLY A 109 -9.61 -18.87 8.00
C GLY A 109 -9.34 -18.90 9.49
N VAL A 110 -9.11 -17.75 10.08
CA VAL A 110 -8.73 -17.61 11.50
C VAL A 110 -9.86 -17.96 12.47
N ASP A 111 -11.10 -17.93 11.99
CA ASP A 111 -12.29 -18.18 12.83
C ASP A 111 -12.75 -19.65 12.78
N ALA A 112 -12.21 -20.45 11.87
CA ALA A 112 -12.70 -21.81 11.60
C ALA A 112 -11.89 -22.90 12.32
N ALA A 113 -10.62 -22.65 12.65
CA ALA A 113 -9.75 -23.61 13.30
C ALA A 113 -8.58 -22.91 14.03
N PRO A 114 -7.94 -23.57 15.01
CA PRO A 114 -6.70 -23.06 15.59
C PRO A 114 -5.62 -22.87 14.53
N ILE A 115 -4.89 -21.77 14.58
CA ILE A 115 -3.73 -21.52 13.71
C ILE A 115 -2.53 -22.28 14.28
N LEU A 116 -1.94 -23.15 13.46
CA LEU A 116 -0.75 -23.93 13.78
C LEU A 116 0.49 -23.25 13.18
N ALA A 117 1.67 -23.62 13.67
CA ALA A 117 2.93 -23.11 13.12
C ALA A 117 3.10 -23.42 11.62
N THR A 118 2.54 -24.53 11.15
CA THR A 118 2.55 -24.95 9.75
C THR A 118 1.63 -24.13 8.83
N ASP A 119 0.72 -23.34 9.40
CA ASP A 119 -0.24 -22.55 8.62
C ASP A 119 0.35 -21.20 8.16
N PHE A 120 1.50 -20.83 8.70
CA PHE A 120 2.16 -19.59 8.28
C PHE A 120 2.87 -19.74 6.93
N HIS A 121 2.69 -18.74 6.08
CA HIS A 121 3.36 -18.67 4.79
C HIS A 121 4.88 -18.61 4.97
N HIS A 122 5.63 -19.36 4.17
CA HIS A 122 7.08 -19.39 4.16
C HIS A 122 7.63 -18.57 3.01
N GLY A 123 7.87 -17.27 3.25
CA GLY A 123 8.55 -16.40 2.31
C GLY A 123 10.07 -16.51 2.41
N LEU A 124 10.76 -16.16 1.34
CA LEU A 124 12.22 -16.20 1.28
C LEU A 124 12.85 -15.15 2.19
N GLY A 125 13.89 -15.54 2.89
CA GLY A 125 14.70 -14.64 3.70
C GLY A 125 16.04 -15.28 4.05
N LEU A 126 17.11 -14.46 4.10
CA LEU A 126 18.48 -14.92 4.37
C LEU A 126 18.67 -15.36 5.83
N VAL A 127 18.02 -14.67 6.76
CA VAL A 127 18.19 -14.91 8.21
C VAL A 127 17.00 -15.65 8.78
N SER A 128 15.79 -15.31 8.32
CA SER A 128 14.53 -15.93 8.75
C SER A 128 13.55 -15.97 7.59
N GLN A 129 12.71 -16.98 7.57
CA GLN A 129 11.59 -17.02 6.62
C GLN A 129 10.64 -15.87 6.88
N LYS A 130 10.16 -15.22 5.82
CA LYS A 130 9.36 -14.00 5.91
C LYS A 130 7.89 -14.32 5.73
N ASN A 131 7.12 -14.10 6.78
CA ASN A 131 5.67 -14.26 6.81
C ASN A 131 4.94 -12.99 7.24
N LEU A 132 5.66 -11.86 7.28
CA LEU A 132 5.13 -10.55 7.67
C LEU A 132 5.36 -9.51 6.58
N GLU A 133 4.38 -8.63 6.40
CA GLU A 133 4.54 -7.32 5.78
C GLU A 133 3.92 -6.24 6.65
N ASP A 134 4.61 -5.12 6.74
CA ASP A 134 4.18 -3.98 7.54
C ASP A 134 3.55 -2.90 6.68
N LEU A 135 2.50 -2.25 7.18
CA LEU A 135 1.96 -1.02 6.63
C LEU A 135 2.30 0.14 7.56
N TRP A 136 3.17 1.03 7.09
CA TRP A 136 3.70 2.16 7.86
C TRP A 136 2.98 3.45 7.50
N VAL A 137 2.71 4.30 8.50
CA VAL A 137 2.06 5.60 8.32
C VAL A 137 3.04 6.73 8.46
N PHE A 138 3.01 7.62 7.48
CA PHE A 138 3.71 8.90 7.50
C PHE A 138 2.71 10.04 7.34
N LYS A 139 2.95 11.15 8.04
CA LYS A 139 2.19 12.39 7.92
C LYS A 139 2.90 13.33 6.97
N VAL A 140 2.17 13.88 6.01
CA VAL A 140 2.64 14.91 5.09
C VAL A 140 2.02 16.24 5.51
N GLY A 141 2.84 17.23 5.81
CA GLY A 141 2.35 18.55 6.22
C GLY A 141 1.41 18.51 7.42
N ARG A 142 0.33 19.27 7.37
CA ARG A 142 -0.75 19.28 8.37
C ARG A 142 -1.76 18.18 8.05
N ALA A 143 -1.41 16.94 8.36
CA ALA A 143 -2.31 15.81 8.15
C ALA A 143 -3.62 15.97 8.95
N PRO A 144 -4.77 15.60 8.35
CA PRO A 144 -6.07 15.71 9.03
C PRO A 144 -6.14 14.79 10.25
N ARG A 145 -7.06 15.12 11.20
CA ARG A 145 -7.36 14.22 12.32
C ARG A 145 -7.94 12.90 11.80
N LEU A 146 -7.58 11.81 12.45
CA LEU A 146 -8.14 10.49 12.17
C LEU A 146 -9.67 10.49 12.37
N LYS A 147 -10.38 9.69 11.57
CA LYS A 147 -11.83 9.46 11.71
C LYS A 147 -12.12 8.61 12.94
N ALA A 148 -11.35 7.53 13.10
CA ALA A 148 -11.45 6.61 14.22
C ALA A 148 -10.07 6.21 14.71
N ARG A 149 -10.02 5.68 15.93
CA ARG A 149 -8.84 5.13 16.59
C ARG A 149 -9.16 3.73 17.13
N GLY A 150 -8.14 3.03 17.59
CA GLY A 150 -8.32 1.73 18.26
C GLY A 150 -8.38 0.53 17.33
N GLN A 151 -8.07 0.69 16.03
CA GLN A 151 -7.86 -0.45 15.15
C GLN A 151 -6.69 -1.29 15.67
N ARG A 152 -6.87 -2.62 15.70
CA ARG A 152 -5.78 -3.53 16.07
C ARG A 152 -4.70 -3.52 15.00
N GLU A 153 -3.45 -3.52 15.41
CA GLU A 153 -2.30 -3.51 14.51
C GLU A 153 -2.12 -4.84 13.77
N LEU A 154 -2.47 -5.96 14.41
CA LEU A 154 -2.35 -7.26 13.79
C LEU A 154 -3.46 -7.49 12.77
N LEU A 155 -3.05 -7.93 11.58
CA LEU A 155 -3.92 -8.43 10.52
C LEU A 155 -3.44 -9.83 10.15
N VAL A 156 -4.28 -10.85 10.35
CA VAL A 156 -3.97 -12.24 10.02
C VAL A 156 -4.89 -12.68 8.90
N SER A 157 -4.32 -13.04 7.76
CA SER A 157 -5.11 -13.52 6.63
C SER A 157 -4.28 -14.40 5.68
N PRO A 158 -4.91 -15.29 4.93
CA PRO A 158 -4.24 -16.08 3.91
C PRO A 158 -3.61 -15.18 2.83
N VAL A 159 -2.48 -15.64 2.28
CA VAL A 159 -1.97 -15.09 1.03
C VAL A 159 -2.94 -15.45 -0.09
N ARG A 160 -3.06 -14.53 -1.03
CA ARG A 160 -3.77 -14.74 -2.28
C ARG A 160 -2.75 -14.82 -3.42
N GLU A 161 -3.08 -14.37 -4.60
CA GLU A 161 -2.16 -14.31 -5.72
C GLU A 161 -0.92 -13.48 -5.36
N HIS A 162 0.16 -13.70 -6.07
CA HIS A 162 1.45 -13.07 -5.78
C HIS A 162 1.33 -11.55 -5.56
N SER A 163 1.78 -11.09 -4.39
CA SER A 163 1.81 -9.67 -3.99
C SER A 163 0.44 -8.98 -3.82
N ARG A 164 -0.68 -9.70 -3.92
CA ARG A 164 -2.01 -9.14 -3.69
C ARG A 164 -2.23 -8.86 -2.20
N LYS A 165 -2.46 -7.59 -1.87
CA LYS A 165 -2.66 -7.16 -0.49
C LYS A 165 -4.08 -7.49 0.02
N PRO A 166 -4.27 -7.77 1.31
CA PRO A 166 -5.57 -8.10 1.88
C PRO A 166 -6.52 -6.90 1.82
N ASP A 167 -7.78 -7.15 1.43
CA ASP A 167 -8.80 -6.10 1.29
C ASP A 167 -9.10 -5.43 2.62
N GLU A 168 -9.04 -6.18 3.72
CA GLU A 168 -9.23 -5.68 5.08
C GLU A 168 -8.28 -4.52 5.43
N ALA A 169 -7.06 -4.48 4.88
CA ALA A 169 -6.15 -3.36 5.11
C ALA A 169 -6.70 -2.04 4.55
N PHE A 170 -7.38 -2.10 3.40
CA PHE A 170 -8.01 -0.95 2.75
C PHE A 170 -9.27 -0.50 3.49
N ASP A 171 -10.08 -1.45 3.95
CA ASP A 171 -11.28 -1.16 4.74
C ASP A 171 -10.91 -0.53 6.07
N ARG A 172 -9.96 -1.10 6.81
CA ARG A 172 -9.44 -0.50 8.05
C ARG A 172 -8.86 0.89 7.80
N ALA A 173 -8.14 1.11 6.70
CA ALA A 173 -7.62 2.43 6.34
C ALA A 173 -8.75 3.44 6.11
N ARG A 174 -9.85 3.04 5.44
CA ARG A 174 -11.03 3.90 5.25
C ARG A 174 -11.73 4.25 6.55
N LEU A 175 -11.79 3.33 7.51
CA LEU A 175 -12.34 3.59 8.85
C LEU A 175 -11.47 4.59 9.62
N THR A 176 -10.16 4.54 9.46
CA THR A 176 -9.22 5.31 10.27
C THR A 176 -8.88 6.67 9.67
N PHE A 177 -8.61 6.72 8.36
CA PHE A 177 -8.09 7.92 7.68
C PHE A 177 -9.17 8.63 6.88
N ARG A 178 -8.94 9.90 6.55
CA ARG A 178 -9.87 10.69 5.72
C ARG A 178 -9.53 10.57 4.24
N GLY A 179 -10.57 10.47 3.39
CA GLY A 179 -10.45 10.54 1.94
C GLY A 179 -10.37 11.98 1.42
N PRO A 180 -10.24 12.16 0.10
CA PRO A 180 -10.16 11.12 -0.93
C PRO A 180 -8.95 10.21 -0.81
N TYR A 181 -9.12 8.95 -1.28
CA TYR A 181 -8.12 7.89 -1.18
C TYR A 181 -7.52 7.56 -2.54
N VAL A 182 -6.24 7.16 -2.55
CA VAL A 182 -5.58 6.63 -3.75
C VAL A 182 -4.69 5.45 -3.38
N GLU A 183 -4.73 4.39 -4.18
CA GLU A 183 -3.78 3.29 -4.16
C GLU A 183 -2.82 3.45 -5.33
N CYS A 184 -1.52 3.58 -5.05
CA CYS A 184 -0.46 3.67 -6.04
C CYS A 184 0.29 2.34 -6.13
N PHE A 185 0.67 1.97 -7.36
CA PHE A 185 1.15 0.64 -7.74
C PHE A 185 0.07 -0.43 -7.55
N SER A 186 -1.18 -0.01 -7.75
CA SER A 186 -2.35 -0.88 -7.62
C SER A 186 -2.33 -2.00 -8.65
N ARG A 187 -2.87 -3.17 -8.27
CA ARG A 187 -3.06 -4.32 -9.15
C ARG A 187 -4.52 -4.69 -9.35
N GLU A 188 -5.43 -3.99 -8.66
CA GLU A 188 -6.88 -4.15 -8.81
C GLU A 188 -7.61 -2.87 -8.41
N PRO A 189 -8.76 -2.57 -9.04
CA PRO A 189 -9.61 -1.48 -8.60
C PRO A 189 -10.34 -1.83 -7.29
N ARG A 190 -10.49 -0.85 -6.41
CA ARG A 190 -11.21 -1.00 -5.13
C ARG A 190 -12.24 0.11 -4.97
N ALA A 191 -13.39 -0.22 -4.39
CA ALA A 191 -14.42 0.76 -4.06
C ALA A 191 -13.86 1.89 -3.18
N HIS A 192 -14.20 3.13 -3.51
CA HIS A 192 -13.75 4.36 -2.83
C HIS A 192 -12.26 4.73 -2.96
N TRP A 193 -11.47 3.97 -3.69
CA TRP A 193 -10.08 4.24 -3.96
C TRP A 193 -9.88 4.60 -5.44
N SER A 194 -9.21 5.72 -5.70
CA SER A 194 -8.59 5.93 -7.00
C SER A 194 -7.40 4.99 -7.12
N THR A 195 -7.16 4.46 -8.31
CA THR A 195 -6.05 3.52 -8.55
C THR A 195 -5.04 4.10 -9.51
N TRP A 196 -3.77 3.81 -9.29
CA TRP A 196 -2.68 4.18 -10.16
C TRP A 196 -1.65 3.06 -10.23
N GLY A 197 -1.28 2.63 -11.44
CA GLY A 197 -0.30 1.59 -11.68
C GLY A 197 -0.47 0.98 -13.07
N ASP A 198 0.60 0.41 -13.61
CA ASP A 198 0.60 -0.27 -14.90
C ASP A 198 -0.18 -1.60 -14.89
N GLU A 199 -0.36 -2.19 -13.72
CA GLU A 199 -1.11 -3.43 -13.50
C GLU A 199 -2.46 -3.23 -12.77
N SER A 200 -3.04 -2.01 -12.76
CA SER A 200 -4.23 -1.69 -11.97
C SER A 200 -5.49 -2.52 -12.25
N HIS A 201 -5.46 -3.38 -13.28
CA HIS A 201 -6.53 -4.33 -13.63
C HIS A 201 -6.09 -5.79 -13.62
N TYR A 202 -4.88 -6.06 -13.16
CA TYR A 202 -4.26 -7.39 -13.31
C TYR A 202 -5.12 -8.53 -12.76
N PHE A 203 -5.77 -8.34 -11.62
CA PHE A 203 -6.59 -9.38 -10.98
C PHE A 203 -8.04 -9.41 -11.45
N VAL A 204 -8.51 -8.37 -12.16
CA VAL A 204 -9.89 -8.29 -12.66
C VAL A 204 -9.95 -8.48 -14.18
N GLU A 205 -8.96 -7.91 -14.89
CA GLU A 205 -8.86 -7.94 -16.34
C GLU A 205 -7.39 -8.23 -16.73
N PRO A 206 -6.91 -9.48 -16.61
CA PRO A 206 -5.49 -9.82 -16.82
C PRO A 206 -4.97 -9.44 -18.22
N GLU A 207 -5.83 -9.39 -19.23
CA GLU A 207 -5.51 -8.99 -20.61
C GLU A 207 -5.28 -7.49 -20.76
N ARG A 208 -5.76 -6.67 -19.84
CA ARG A 208 -5.62 -5.20 -19.85
C ARG A 208 -4.49 -4.71 -18.95
N ARG A 209 -3.30 -5.23 -19.12
CA ARG A 209 -2.09 -4.81 -18.39
C ARG A 209 -1.55 -3.46 -18.87
N ARG A 210 -2.36 -2.41 -18.80
CA ARG A 210 -1.96 -1.05 -19.19
C ARG A 210 -1.97 -0.13 -17.99
N PHE A 211 -1.10 0.87 -18.04
CA PHE A 211 -1.09 1.98 -17.10
C PHE A 211 -2.44 2.73 -17.16
N VAL A 212 -3.22 2.61 -16.11
CA VAL A 212 -4.56 3.22 -16.03
C VAL A 212 -4.73 3.90 -14.68
N VAL A 213 -5.24 5.11 -14.71
CA VAL A 213 -5.79 5.78 -13.52
C VAL A 213 -7.30 5.63 -13.58
N ARG A 214 -7.86 5.01 -12.55
CA ARG A 214 -9.33 4.96 -12.38
C ARG A 214 -9.74 5.53 -11.04
N GLU A 215 -10.74 6.39 -11.08
CA GLU A 215 -11.57 6.69 -9.93
C GLU A 215 -12.81 5.82 -9.99
N ILE A 216 -13.01 5.00 -8.97
CA ILE A 216 -14.29 4.33 -8.82
C ILE A 216 -15.21 5.32 -8.11
N ALA A 217 -16.02 6.03 -8.89
CA ALA A 217 -17.15 6.76 -8.35
C ALA A 217 -18.17 5.73 -7.89
N VAL A 218 -18.37 5.63 -6.57
CA VAL A 218 -19.53 4.93 -6.05
C VAL A 218 -20.71 5.87 -6.20
N ALA A 219 -21.62 5.53 -7.14
CA ALA A 219 -22.89 6.25 -7.26
C ALA A 219 -23.63 6.13 -5.92
N GLY A 220 -23.85 7.27 -5.27
CA GLY A 220 -24.79 7.53 -4.20
C GLY A 220 -25.00 6.42 -3.16
N THR A 221 -24.15 6.34 -2.17
CA THR A 221 -24.55 5.79 -0.87
C THR A 221 -24.53 6.93 0.12
N ASN A 222 -25.72 7.31 0.55
CA ASN A 222 -25.93 8.22 1.69
C ASN A 222 -25.14 7.71 2.89
N GLU A 223 -24.58 8.64 3.67
CA GLU A 223 -23.77 8.38 4.86
C GLU A 223 -24.48 7.62 6.00
N GLU A 224 -25.76 7.24 5.82
CA GLU A 224 -26.62 6.72 6.90
C GLU A 224 -26.49 5.22 7.22
N THR A 225 -25.77 4.42 6.41
CA THR A 225 -25.79 2.95 6.58
C THR A 225 -24.59 2.38 7.37
N MET A 226 -23.72 3.20 7.94
CA MET A 226 -22.52 2.73 8.65
C MET A 226 -22.66 2.63 10.18
N GLN A 227 -23.82 2.95 10.77
CA GLN A 227 -24.00 2.79 12.22
C GLN A 227 -24.36 1.36 12.66
N ASP A 228 -24.86 0.52 11.75
CA ASP A 228 -25.36 -0.82 12.09
C ASP A 228 -24.30 -1.93 12.16
N VAL A 229 -23.07 -1.67 11.70
CA VAL A 229 -22.00 -2.69 11.70
C VAL A 229 -21.19 -2.70 13.01
N VAL A 230 -21.28 -1.65 13.81
CA VAL A 230 -20.49 -1.53 15.06
C VAL A 230 -21.21 -2.13 16.28
N ALA A 231 -22.49 -2.47 16.16
CA ALA A 231 -23.31 -2.93 17.30
C ALA A 231 -23.34 -4.47 17.49
N LYS A 232 -22.67 -5.24 16.64
CA LYS A 232 -22.59 -6.70 16.75
C LYS A 232 -21.16 -7.19 16.62
N GLY A 233 -20.34 -6.97 17.65
CA GLY A 233 -19.00 -7.53 17.78
C GLY A 233 -18.42 -7.25 19.14
#